data_4f1250b1ca1d4d1bedee499a9c9ee2de
#
_entry.id   4f1250b1ca1d4d1bedee499a9c9ee2de
#
_cell.length_a   1.000
_cell.length_b   1.000
_cell.length_c   1.000
_cell.angle_alpha   90.00
_cell.angle_beta   90.00
_cell.angle_gamma   90.00
#
_symmetry.space_group_name_H-M   'P 1'
#
loop_
_entity.id
_entity.type
_entity.pdbx_description
1 polymer ?
#
loop_
_entity_poly.entity_id
_entity_poly.type
_entity_poly.pdbx_seq_one_letter_code
_entity_poly.pdbx_strand_id
1 'polypeptide(L)'
;MGIMAEYAMDLPRFMDIVSQTYHIVPATNMQEERRLDTTNLMMLPGYPDYYYQYVTGIKTGWHDQAGDCIVTTAKAEGYAYLCVAMGSPHVAGQDPVPDNGAMIDSKALYRWAFRTFTLKSIVDMEKPLAEVNLNLAWEKDTLLLVPEKDVTALLPNDVDLNSIVVSEVEKPESVNAPITKGEILGKATLSYANHELATINLVASEDVQRSDLLYYWEGAKNIISSPWFLGICGLFVLLFIIYLIIAT
;
A
#
# COMPACT_ATOMS: atom_id res chain seq x y z
N MET A 1 -21.42 5.89 -8.47
CA MET A 1 -20.81 7.22 -8.72
C MET A 1 -19.38 7.27 -8.16
N GLY A 2 -19.12 6.86 -6.91
CA GLY A 2 -17.77 6.88 -6.33
C GLY A 2 -16.73 6.14 -7.17
N ILE A 3 -16.95 4.86 -7.47
CA ILE A 3 -16.04 4.03 -8.29
C ILE A 3 -15.79 4.65 -9.68
N MET A 4 -16.82 5.24 -10.28
CA MET A 4 -16.69 5.90 -11.58
C MET A 4 -15.86 7.18 -11.49
N ALA A 5 -16.02 7.96 -10.43
CA ALA A 5 -15.25 9.17 -10.20
C ALA A 5 -13.78 8.84 -9.88
N GLU A 6 -13.53 7.85 -9.05
CA GLU A 6 -12.19 7.34 -8.74
C GLU A 6 -11.45 6.93 -10.02
N TYR A 7 -12.06 6.09 -10.85
CA TYR A 7 -11.49 5.75 -12.16
C TYR A 7 -11.23 6.97 -13.06
N ALA A 8 -12.15 7.93 -13.07
CA ALA A 8 -12.01 9.13 -13.91
C ALA A 8 -10.87 10.04 -13.44
N MET A 9 -10.59 10.08 -12.13
CA MET A 9 -9.48 10.88 -11.58
C MET A 9 -8.11 10.41 -12.03
N ASP A 10 -7.98 9.15 -12.41
CA ASP A 10 -6.73 8.57 -12.96
C ASP A 10 -6.57 8.84 -14.46
N LEU A 11 -7.62 9.32 -15.15
CA LEU A 11 -7.53 9.63 -16.57
C LEU A 11 -6.74 10.92 -16.82
N PRO A 12 -5.84 10.93 -17.82
CA PRO A 12 -5.12 12.14 -18.20
C PRO A 12 -6.06 13.32 -18.47
N ARG A 13 -5.73 14.52 -17.97
CA ARG A 13 -6.46 15.76 -18.15
C ARG A 13 -7.83 15.87 -17.46
N PHE A 14 -8.38 14.79 -16.90
CA PHE A 14 -9.70 14.88 -16.24
C PHE A 14 -9.67 15.89 -15.11
N MET A 15 -8.73 15.76 -14.17
CA MET A 15 -8.59 16.69 -13.05
C MET A 15 -8.22 18.10 -13.51
N ASP A 16 -7.41 18.26 -14.55
CA ASP A 16 -7.06 19.56 -15.12
C ASP A 16 -8.31 20.34 -15.60
N ILE A 17 -9.32 19.61 -16.07
CA ILE A 17 -10.56 20.22 -16.56
C ILE A 17 -11.51 20.52 -15.39
N VAL A 18 -11.79 19.52 -14.55
CA VAL A 18 -12.83 19.63 -13.52
C VAL A 18 -12.42 20.50 -12.31
N SER A 19 -11.13 20.77 -12.14
CA SER A 19 -10.61 21.66 -11.10
C SER A 19 -10.62 23.15 -11.49
N GLN A 20 -10.98 23.49 -12.73
CA GLN A 20 -11.08 24.88 -13.15
C GLN A 20 -12.29 25.57 -12.54
N THR A 21 -12.12 26.79 -12.03
CA THR A 21 -13.23 27.60 -11.53
C THR A 21 -13.97 28.29 -12.66
N TYR A 22 -13.31 28.56 -13.78
CA TYR A 22 -13.90 29.04 -15.02
C TYR A 22 -13.06 28.64 -16.24
N HIS A 23 -13.67 28.69 -17.41
CA HIS A 23 -13.00 28.53 -18.69
C HIS A 23 -13.52 29.52 -19.73
N ILE A 24 -12.62 30.13 -20.50
CA ILE A 24 -12.98 31.03 -21.61
C ILE A 24 -12.99 30.19 -22.90
N VAL A 25 -14.15 30.11 -23.53
CA VAL A 25 -14.28 29.54 -24.87
C VAL A 25 -14.10 30.68 -25.87
N PRO A 26 -13.04 30.66 -26.70
CA PRO A 26 -12.75 31.74 -27.63
C PRO A 26 -13.90 31.94 -28.65
N ALA A 27 -13.99 33.11 -29.20
CA ALA A 27 -14.92 33.41 -30.28
C ALA A 27 -14.65 32.51 -31.50
N THR A 28 -15.71 32.12 -32.17
CA THR A 28 -15.69 31.38 -33.45
C THR A 28 -16.37 32.20 -34.54
N ASN A 29 -16.42 31.73 -35.75
CA ASN A 29 -17.18 32.35 -36.83
C ASN A 29 -18.72 32.30 -36.63
N MET A 30 -19.19 31.54 -35.60
CA MET A 30 -20.62 31.34 -35.34
C MET A 30 -21.05 31.89 -33.97
N GLN A 31 -20.14 32.14 -33.05
CA GLN A 31 -20.44 32.58 -31.69
C GLN A 31 -19.33 33.48 -31.14
N GLU A 32 -19.71 34.44 -30.33
CA GLU A 32 -18.80 35.28 -29.57
C GLU A 32 -18.12 34.49 -28.44
N GLU A 33 -17.07 35.08 -27.86
CA GLU A 33 -16.39 34.53 -26.70
C GLU A 33 -17.37 34.30 -25.55
N ARG A 34 -17.21 33.15 -24.88
CA ARG A 34 -18.05 32.75 -23.76
C ARG A 34 -17.22 32.36 -22.55
N ARG A 35 -17.62 32.84 -21.40
CA ARG A 35 -17.10 32.34 -20.12
C ARG A 35 -18.03 31.26 -19.59
N LEU A 36 -17.46 30.14 -19.22
CA LEU A 36 -18.10 29.04 -18.52
C LEU A 36 -17.58 29.03 -17.08
N ASP A 37 -18.45 29.15 -16.11
CA ASP A 37 -18.10 29.10 -14.69
C ASP A 37 -18.45 27.76 -14.09
N THR A 38 -17.69 27.36 -13.06
CA THR A 38 -17.99 26.12 -12.32
C THR A 38 -19.32 26.25 -11.59
N THR A 39 -20.07 25.18 -11.53
CA THR A 39 -21.27 25.07 -10.68
C THR A 39 -20.95 24.58 -9.26
N ASN A 40 -19.72 24.20 -9.00
CA ASN A 40 -19.26 23.76 -7.68
C ASN A 40 -18.85 24.98 -6.82
N LEU A 41 -19.77 25.50 -6.05
CA LEU A 41 -19.55 26.67 -5.20
C LEU A 41 -18.55 26.41 -4.07
N MET A 42 -18.26 25.14 -3.76
CA MET A 42 -17.22 24.77 -2.78
C MET A 42 -15.82 25.21 -3.22
N MET A 43 -15.61 25.47 -4.52
CA MET A 43 -14.35 25.96 -5.08
C MET A 43 -14.24 27.48 -5.10
N LEU A 44 -15.32 28.22 -4.79
CA LEU A 44 -15.40 29.66 -4.95
C LEU A 44 -15.37 30.39 -3.59
N PRO A 45 -14.32 31.16 -3.28
CA PRO A 45 -14.21 31.90 -2.01
C PRO A 45 -15.36 32.88 -1.74
N GLY A 46 -16.06 33.35 -2.80
CA GLY A 46 -17.20 34.23 -2.69
C GLY A 46 -18.44 33.59 -2.05
N TYR A 47 -18.45 32.31 -1.80
CA TYR A 47 -19.55 31.56 -1.19
C TYR A 47 -19.10 30.90 0.13
N PRO A 48 -18.95 31.66 1.22
CA PRO A 48 -18.34 31.22 2.47
C PRO A 48 -19.03 29.99 3.11
N ASP A 49 -20.33 29.86 2.89
CA ASP A 49 -21.09 28.71 3.45
C ASP A 49 -20.71 27.40 2.80
N TYR A 50 -20.36 27.39 1.52
CA TYR A 50 -19.94 26.23 0.76
C TYR A 50 -18.43 26.09 0.65
N TYR A 51 -17.71 27.20 0.50
CA TYR A 51 -16.28 27.22 0.21
C TYR A 51 -15.48 26.39 1.18
N TYR A 52 -14.63 25.52 0.61
CA TYR A 52 -13.61 24.79 1.35
C TYR A 52 -12.31 24.74 0.55
N GLN A 53 -11.27 25.36 1.09
CA GLN A 53 -10.02 25.67 0.39
C GLN A 53 -9.30 24.47 -0.24
N TYR A 54 -9.60 23.26 0.21
CA TYR A 54 -8.96 22.04 -0.28
C TYR A 54 -9.74 21.34 -1.40
N VAL A 55 -10.93 21.85 -1.75
CA VAL A 55 -11.77 21.26 -2.81
C VAL A 55 -11.18 21.54 -4.18
N THR A 56 -11.09 20.50 -5.03
CA THR A 56 -10.45 20.53 -6.35
C THR A 56 -11.33 20.03 -7.50
N GLY A 57 -12.61 19.91 -7.30
CA GLY A 57 -13.58 19.44 -8.32
C GLY A 57 -14.76 18.77 -7.64
N ILE A 58 -15.63 18.00 -8.28
CA ILE A 58 -15.61 17.48 -9.66
C ILE A 58 -16.86 17.99 -10.38
N LYS A 59 -18.08 17.54 -9.96
CA LYS A 59 -19.33 17.87 -10.64
C LYS A 59 -20.53 17.91 -9.70
N THR A 60 -21.35 18.92 -9.87
CA THR A 60 -22.67 19.04 -9.22
C THR A 60 -23.76 18.48 -10.12
N GLY A 61 -24.89 18.15 -9.54
CA GLY A 61 -26.10 17.74 -10.25
C GLY A 61 -27.35 18.04 -9.44
N TRP A 62 -28.43 18.30 -10.13
CA TRP A 62 -29.74 18.46 -9.52
C TRP A 62 -30.84 17.94 -10.45
N HIS A 63 -31.85 17.34 -9.87
CA HIS A 63 -33.09 16.95 -10.53
C HIS A 63 -34.19 16.85 -9.49
N ASP A 64 -35.43 17.14 -9.85
CA ASP A 64 -36.59 17.16 -8.94
C ASP A 64 -36.73 15.91 -8.08
N GLN A 65 -36.44 14.72 -8.63
CA GLN A 65 -36.53 13.44 -7.93
C GLN A 65 -35.22 13.04 -7.22
N ALA A 66 -34.10 13.55 -7.69
CA ALA A 66 -32.79 13.18 -7.16
C ALA A 66 -32.28 14.15 -6.07
N GLY A 67 -32.92 15.34 -5.95
CA GLY A 67 -32.41 16.39 -5.08
C GLY A 67 -31.06 16.96 -5.54
N ASP A 68 -30.40 17.66 -4.66
CA ASP A 68 -29.05 18.15 -4.88
C ASP A 68 -28.04 17.02 -4.73
N CYS A 69 -27.14 16.95 -5.69
CA CYS A 69 -26.09 15.94 -5.75
C CYS A 69 -24.74 16.58 -6.05
N ILE A 70 -23.69 16.03 -5.48
CA ILE A 70 -22.32 16.41 -5.81
C ILE A 70 -21.38 15.20 -5.73
N VAL A 71 -20.46 15.17 -6.68
CA VAL A 71 -19.23 14.38 -6.57
C VAL A 71 -18.10 15.38 -6.49
N THR A 72 -17.34 15.33 -5.40
CA THR A 72 -16.30 16.30 -5.14
C THR A 72 -15.07 15.66 -4.52
N THR A 73 -13.91 16.25 -4.70
CA THR A 73 -12.66 15.82 -4.08
C THR A 73 -11.99 16.95 -3.36
N ALA A 74 -11.32 16.67 -2.26
CA ALA A 74 -10.52 17.62 -1.50
C ALA A 74 -9.16 17.00 -1.18
N LYS A 75 -8.08 17.79 -1.38
CA LYS A 75 -6.71 17.36 -1.19
C LYS A 75 -5.98 18.25 -0.21
N ALA A 76 -5.41 17.65 0.83
CA ALA A 76 -4.54 18.31 1.81
C ALA A 76 -3.51 17.31 2.34
N GLU A 77 -2.37 17.80 2.82
CA GLU A 77 -1.35 17.02 3.56
C GLU A 77 -0.86 15.75 2.85
N GLY A 78 -0.88 15.75 1.51
CA GLY A 78 -0.36 14.63 0.71
C GLY A 78 -1.38 13.55 0.38
N TYR A 79 -2.62 13.62 0.86
CA TYR A 79 -3.70 12.67 0.54
C TYR A 79 -4.99 13.40 0.16
N ALA A 80 -5.93 12.66 -0.44
CA ALA A 80 -7.18 13.21 -0.93
C ALA A 80 -8.37 12.33 -0.50
N TYR A 81 -9.51 12.98 -0.30
CA TYR A 81 -10.79 12.31 -0.12
C TYR A 81 -11.68 12.58 -1.32
N LEU A 82 -12.41 11.56 -1.75
CA LEU A 82 -13.54 11.65 -2.67
C LEU A 82 -14.83 11.60 -1.87
N CYS A 83 -15.70 12.58 -2.06
CA CYS A 83 -17.02 12.62 -1.44
C CYS A 83 -18.10 12.54 -2.51
N VAL A 84 -19.11 11.70 -2.28
CA VAL A 84 -20.30 11.56 -3.11
C VAL A 84 -21.51 11.80 -2.20
N ALA A 85 -22.12 12.97 -2.29
CA ALA A 85 -23.36 13.33 -1.60
C ALA A 85 -24.49 13.39 -2.63
N MET A 86 -25.57 12.67 -2.39
CA MET A 86 -26.70 12.55 -3.32
C MET A 86 -28.01 12.59 -2.56
N GLY A 87 -29.03 13.17 -3.18
CA GLY A 87 -30.38 13.17 -2.64
C GLY A 87 -30.59 14.19 -1.52
N SER A 88 -29.73 15.21 -1.41
CA SER A 88 -29.97 16.27 -0.46
C SER A 88 -31.21 17.09 -0.87
N PRO A 89 -32.06 17.47 0.10
CA PRO A 89 -33.21 18.31 -0.20
C PRO A 89 -32.79 19.61 -0.86
N HIS A 90 -33.44 19.95 -1.95
CA HIS A 90 -33.30 21.26 -2.55
C HIS A 90 -34.18 22.25 -1.80
N VAL A 91 -33.58 23.13 -1.03
CA VAL A 91 -34.31 24.18 -0.31
C VAL A 91 -34.21 25.44 -1.15
N ALA A 92 -35.35 25.91 -1.67
CA ALA A 92 -35.43 27.22 -2.30
C ALA A 92 -35.24 28.27 -1.23
N GLY A 93 -34.01 28.79 -1.12
CA GLY A 93 -33.66 29.84 -0.18
C GLY A 93 -34.27 31.19 -0.59
N GLN A 94 -34.25 32.14 0.33
CA GLN A 94 -34.64 33.54 0.04
C GLN A 94 -33.54 34.30 -0.73
N ASP A 95 -32.34 33.71 -0.84
CA ASP A 95 -31.19 34.25 -1.56
C ASP A 95 -31.17 33.75 -3.03
N PRO A 96 -30.51 34.49 -3.93
CA PRO A 96 -30.40 34.10 -5.34
C PRO A 96 -29.64 32.77 -5.56
N VAL A 97 -28.99 32.21 -4.52
CA VAL A 97 -28.35 30.92 -4.54
C VAL A 97 -29.15 29.95 -3.66
N PRO A 98 -29.77 28.90 -4.24
CA PRO A 98 -30.50 27.90 -3.44
C PRO A 98 -29.57 27.23 -2.44
N ASP A 99 -30.06 26.94 -1.24
CA ASP A 99 -29.33 26.15 -0.27
C ASP A 99 -29.08 24.76 -0.86
N ASN A 100 -27.79 24.42 -1.02
CA ASN A 100 -27.35 23.12 -1.55
C ASN A 100 -26.82 22.26 -0.40
N GLY A 101 -27.70 21.41 0.14
CA GLY A 101 -27.37 20.52 1.24
C GLY A 101 -26.21 19.57 0.93
N ALA A 102 -26.08 19.12 -0.32
CA ALA A 102 -25.00 18.23 -0.71
C ALA A 102 -23.60 18.89 -0.57
N MET A 103 -23.49 20.20 -0.83
CA MET A 103 -22.24 20.94 -0.63
C MET A 103 -21.96 21.18 0.86
N ILE A 104 -22.99 21.48 1.65
CA ILE A 104 -22.86 21.67 3.11
C ILE A 104 -22.40 20.38 3.77
N ASP A 105 -23.05 19.27 3.45
CA ASP A 105 -22.70 17.95 3.97
C ASP A 105 -21.28 17.54 3.56
N SER A 106 -20.91 17.74 2.30
CA SER A 106 -19.55 17.44 1.81
C SER A 106 -18.49 18.25 2.55
N LYS A 107 -18.74 19.54 2.81
CA LYS A 107 -17.84 20.40 3.59
C LYS A 107 -17.69 19.92 5.03
N ALA A 108 -18.79 19.51 5.66
CA ALA A 108 -18.77 18.96 7.01
C ALA A 108 -18.00 17.64 7.07
N LEU A 109 -18.22 16.74 6.11
CA LEU A 109 -17.51 15.46 5.99
C LEU A 109 -16.01 15.66 5.77
N TYR A 110 -15.59 16.58 4.90
CA TYR A 110 -14.17 16.88 4.72
C TYR A 110 -13.52 17.42 5.98
N ARG A 111 -14.19 18.38 6.66
CA ARG A 111 -13.69 18.90 7.94
C ARG A 111 -13.53 17.81 9.01
N TRP A 112 -14.47 16.88 9.04
CA TRP A 112 -14.38 15.74 9.94
C TRP A 112 -13.23 14.82 9.53
N ALA A 113 -13.15 14.41 8.27
CA ALA A 113 -12.14 13.47 7.78
C ALA A 113 -10.71 13.99 8.00
N PHE A 114 -10.42 15.23 7.57
CA PHE A 114 -9.09 15.83 7.75
C PHE A 114 -8.73 16.15 9.21
N ARG A 115 -9.70 16.20 10.12
CA ARG A 115 -9.43 16.33 11.55
C ARG A 115 -9.25 14.98 12.25
N THR A 116 -9.90 13.95 11.75
CA THR A 116 -9.97 12.65 12.43
C THR A 116 -8.85 11.73 11.99
N PHE A 117 -8.42 11.82 10.73
CA PHE A 117 -7.43 10.90 10.16
C PHE A 117 -6.20 11.65 9.72
N THR A 118 -5.03 11.02 9.90
CA THR A 118 -3.73 11.45 9.36
C THR A 118 -2.97 10.28 8.79
N LEU A 119 -2.07 10.57 7.83
CA LEU A 119 -1.08 9.59 7.39
C LEU A 119 -0.03 9.41 8.50
N LYS A 120 0.11 8.18 8.97
CA LYS A 120 1.12 7.79 9.95
C LYS A 120 2.03 6.74 9.34
N SER A 121 3.35 6.85 9.57
CA SER A 121 4.27 5.73 9.32
C SER A 121 3.91 4.60 10.29
N ILE A 122 3.66 3.40 9.74
CA ILE A 122 3.17 2.24 10.49
C ILE A 122 4.23 1.16 10.67
N VAL A 123 5.42 1.39 10.16
CA VAL A 123 6.59 0.50 10.33
C VAL A 123 7.81 1.30 10.72
N ASP A 124 8.66 0.68 11.50
CA ASP A 124 10.01 1.14 11.78
C ASP A 124 10.98 0.32 10.92
N MET A 125 11.70 0.99 10.03
CA MET A 125 12.63 0.37 9.09
C MET A 125 13.79 -0.37 9.76
N GLU A 126 14.12 0.01 11.00
CA GLU A 126 15.22 -0.59 11.75
C GLU A 126 14.75 -1.74 12.64
N LYS A 127 13.44 -1.84 12.88
CA LYS A 127 12.88 -2.86 13.77
C LYS A 127 12.59 -4.15 13.01
N PRO A 128 13.22 -5.28 13.40
CA PRO A 128 12.91 -6.57 12.80
C PRO A 128 11.46 -6.97 13.03
N LEU A 129 10.82 -7.44 11.98
CA LEU A 129 9.45 -7.97 12.03
C LEU A 129 9.42 -9.51 12.02
N ALA A 130 10.49 -10.14 11.55
CA ALA A 130 10.62 -11.58 11.52
C ALA A 130 12.11 -11.99 11.56
N GLU A 131 12.33 -13.29 11.73
CA GLU A 131 13.64 -13.93 11.59
C GLU A 131 13.52 -15.19 10.75
N VAL A 132 14.59 -15.58 10.07
CA VAL A 132 14.70 -16.80 9.26
C VAL A 132 15.95 -17.57 9.64
N ASN A 133 15.88 -18.92 9.65
CA ASN A 133 17.04 -19.74 9.91
C ASN A 133 18.06 -19.61 8.77
N LEU A 134 19.33 -19.56 9.14
CA LEU A 134 20.43 -19.32 8.22
C LEU A 134 21.31 -20.57 8.13
N ASN A 135 21.45 -21.11 6.92
CA ASN A 135 22.34 -22.22 6.66
C ASN A 135 23.63 -21.72 6.00
N LEU A 136 24.70 -22.51 6.13
CA LEU A 136 26.00 -22.29 5.49
C LEU A 136 26.70 -20.98 5.95
N ALA A 137 26.30 -20.40 7.06
CA ALA A 137 26.97 -19.30 7.73
C ALA A 137 27.66 -19.84 9.00
N TRP A 138 28.85 -19.31 9.33
CA TRP A 138 29.60 -19.78 10.50
C TRP A 138 29.27 -18.99 11.76
N GLU A 139 28.99 -17.70 11.61
CA GLU A 139 28.88 -16.79 12.74
C GLU A 139 27.46 -16.64 13.29
N LYS A 140 26.45 -17.05 12.52
CA LYS A 140 25.03 -16.83 12.84
C LYS A 140 24.15 -17.96 12.36
N ASP A 141 23.16 -18.32 13.16
CA ASP A 141 22.16 -19.34 12.86
C ASP A 141 20.84 -18.74 12.37
N THR A 142 20.64 -17.43 12.56
CA THR A 142 19.43 -16.71 12.15
C THR A 142 19.76 -15.37 11.50
N LEU A 143 18.88 -14.92 10.62
CA LEU A 143 18.92 -13.62 9.97
C LEU A 143 17.63 -12.85 10.27
N LEU A 144 17.80 -11.61 10.71
CA LEU A 144 16.67 -10.71 10.96
C LEU A 144 16.15 -10.13 9.66
N LEU A 145 14.84 -10.07 9.54
CA LEU A 145 14.13 -9.49 8.41
C LEU A 145 13.49 -8.16 8.81
N VAL A 146 13.80 -7.13 8.05
CA VAL A 146 13.30 -5.76 8.26
C VAL A 146 12.40 -5.34 7.10
N PRO A 147 11.54 -4.33 7.26
CA PRO A 147 10.76 -3.77 6.16
C PRO A 147 11.66 -3.25 5.01
N GLU A 148 11.26 -3.48 3.76
CA GLU A 148 11.98 -2.98 2.57
C GLU A 148 11.94 -1.45 2.45
N LYS A 149 10.81 -0.85 2.86
CA LYS A 149 10.56 0.59 2.76
C LYS A 149 9.61 1.05 3.85
N ASP A 150 9.62 2.36 4.11
CA ASP A 150 8.61 2.98 4.96
C ASP A 150 7.22 2.81 4.35
N VAL A 151 6.25 2.53 5.22
CA VAL A 151 4.85 2.36 4.84
C VAL A 151 3.98 3.25 5.70
N THR A 152 3.15 4.03 5.03
CA THR A 152 2.20 4.91 5.69
C THR A 152 0.78 4.38 5.52
N ALA A 153 -0.03 4.53 6.54
CA ALA A 153 -1.46 4.25 6.49
C ALA A 153 -2.26 5.45 7.02
N LEU A 154 -3.45 5.62 6.48
CA LEU A 154 -4.40 6.61 6.97
C LEU A 154 -5.10 6.07 8.20
N LEU A 155 -4.80 6.63 9.35
CA LEU A 155 -5.28 6.16 10.65
C LEU A 155 -5.92 7.29 11.46
N PRO A 156 -6.89 6.98 12.33
CA PRO A 156 -7.38 7.94 13.31
C PRO A 156 -6.24 8.54 14.14
N ASN A 157 -6.39 9.80 14.53
CA ASN A 157 -5.34 10.53 15.25
C ASN A 157 -5.00 9.95 16.62
N ASP A 158 -5.98 9.32 17.25
CA ASP A 158 -5.89 8.69 18.58
C ASP A 158 -5.37 7.26 18.58
N VAL A 159 -5.09 6.69 17.39
CA VAL A 159 -4.55 5.33 17.30
C VAL A 159 -3.11 5.28 17.81
N ASP A 160 -2.89 4.39 18.78
CA ASP A 160 -1.55 3.99 19.21
C ASP A 160 -0.94 3.06 18.16
N LEU A 161 0.22 3.44 17.61
CA LEU A 161 0.95 2.65 16.63
C LEU A 161 1.38 1.27 17.16
N ASN A 162 1.50 1.11 18.48
CA ASN A 162 1.78 -0.19 19.09
C ASN A 162 0.61 -1.18 19.01
N SER A 163 -0.58 -0.71 18.65
CA SER A 163 -1.74 -1.57 18.40
C SER A 163 -1.79 -2.15 17.00
N ILE A 164 -0.87 -1.74 16.12
CA ILE A 164 -0.68 -2.34 14.81
C ILE A 164 0.12 -3.62 14.99
N VAL A 165 -0.43 -4.71 14.50
CA VAL A 165 0.15 -6.04 14.65
C VAL A 165 0.53 -6.62 13.30
N VAL A 166 1.59 -7.44 13.31
CA VAL A 166 1.91 -8.30 12.16
C VAL A 166 0.98 -9.50 12.25
N SER A 167 -0.01 -9.56 11.37
CA SER A 167 -1.05 -10.60 11.38
C SER A 167 -0.62 -11.86 10.65
N GLU A 168 0.23 -11.73 9.64
CA GLU A 168 0.73 -12.84 8.83
C GLU A 168 2.15 -12.56 8.37
N VAL A 169 2.99 -13.60 8.36
CA VAL A 169 4.35 -13.55 7.83
C VAL A 169 4.56 -14.74 6.90
N GLU A 170 4.74 -14.45 5.63
CA GLU A 170 5.15 -15.40 4.61
C GLU A 170 6.67 -15.35 4.45
N LYS A 171 7.37 -16.41 4.85
CA LYS A 171 8.82 -16.52 4.69
C LYS A 171 9.24 -17.98 4.59
N PRO A 172 10.40 -18.31 3.99
CA PRO A 172 10.95 -19.65 4.04
C PRO A 172 11.35 -20.04 5.49
N GLU A 173 11.37 -21.32 5.79
CA GLU A 173 11.87 -21.81 7.09
C GLU A 173 13.36 -21.54 7.26
N SER A 174 14.14 -21.67 6.18
CA SER A 174 15.57 -21.41 6.18
C SER A 174 16.05 -20.88 4.83
N VAL A 175 17.14 -20.15 4.86
CA VAL A 175 17.84 -19.62 3.68
C VAL A 175 19.32 -19.96 3.73
N ASN A 176 19.95 -20.09 2.58
CA ASN A 176 21.37 -20.42 2.48
C ASN A 176 22.21 -19.17 2.22
N ALA A 177 23.28 -18.99 2.95
CA ALA A 177 24.28 -17.98 2.62
C ALA A 177 25.00 -18.35 1.28
N PRO A 178 25.48 -17.35 0.49
CA PRO A 178 25.53 -15.91 0.83
C PRO A 178 24.21 -15.21 0.61
N ILE A 179 23.95 -14.16 1.40
CA ILE A 179 22.77 -13.30 1.30
C ILE A 179 23.26 -11.86 1.28
N THR A 180 22.64 -11.04 0.46
CA THR A 180 22.97 -9.61 0.38
C THR A 180 21.95 -8.80 1.17
N LYS A 181 22.41 -7.79 1.90
CA LYS A 181 21.53 -6.84 2.59
C LYS A 181 20.51 -6.25 1.60
N GLY A 182 19.24 -6.21 1.98
CA GLY A 182 18.16 -5.74 1.12
C GLY A 182 17.57 -6.81 0.19
N GLU A 183 18.06 -8.05 0.21
CA GLU A 183 17.47 -9.16 -0.54
C GLU A 183 16.08 -9.49 0.03
N ILE A 184 15.06 -9.59 -0.83
CA ILE A 184 13.68 -9.90 -0.42
C ILE A 184 13.59 -11.38 -0.06
N LEU A 185 13.26 -11.66 1.19
CA LEU A 185 13.18 -13.02 1.75
C LEU A 185 11.79 -13.38 2.27
N GLY A 186 10.85 -12.45 2.26
CA GLY A 186 9.51 -12.72 2.72
C GLY A 186 8.56 -11.54 2.56
N LYS A 187 7.37 -11.70 3.12
CA LYS A 187 6.35 -10.66 3.21
C LYS A 187 5.72 -10.66 4.59
N ALA A 188 5.25 -9.50 5.03
CA ALA A 188 4.46 -9.38 6.24
C ALA A 188 3.18 -8.57 5.95
N THR A 189 2.07 -9.01 6.52
CA THR A 189 0.80 -8.29 6.50
C THR A 189 0.62 -7.57 7.83
N LEU A 190 0.43 -6.27 7.75
CA LEU A 190 0.16 -5.40 8.89
C LEU A 190 -1.34 -5.19 9.02
N SER A 191 -1.87 -5.31 10.22
CA SER A 191 -3.29 -5.12 10.48
C SER A 191 -3.54 -4.28 11.74
N TYR A 192 -4.69 -3.60 11.73
CA TYR A 192 -5.22 -2.87 12.86
C TYR A 192 -6.71 -3.21 13.03
N ALA A 193 -7.13 -3.55 14.23
CA ALA A 193 -8.51 -3.93 14.56
C ALA A 193 -9.11 -4.97 13.59
N ASN A 194 -8.32 -5.98 13.21
CA ASN A 194 -8.64 -7.03 12.22
C ASN A 194 -8.86 -6.53 10.77
N HIS A 195 -8.47 -5.31 10.46
CA HIS A 195 -8.42 -4.81 9.10
C HIS A 195 -6.98 -4.79 8.60
N GLU A 196 -6.75 -5.37 7.44
CA GLU A 196 -5.45 -5.29 6.76
C GLU A 196 -5.18 -3.85 6.35
N LEU A 197 -4.01 -3.34 6.75
CA LEU A 197 -3.54 -2.01 6.38
C LEU A 197 -2.62 -2.05 5.17
N ALA A 198 -1.68 -2.99 5.16
CA ALA A 198 -0.71 -3.14 4.09
C ALA A 198 -0.02 -4.50 4.14
N THR A 199 0.36 -5.01 2.97
CA THR A 199 1.33 -6.10 2.82
C THR A 199 2.66 -5.53 2.35
N ILE A 200 3.75 -5.85 3.04
CA ILE A 200 5.09 -5.31 2.82
C ILE A 200 6.10 -6.42 2.56
N ASN A 201 7.13 -6.13 1.76
CA ASN A 201 8.25 -7.03 1.62
C ASN A 201 9.17 -6.97 2.85
N LEU A 202 9.68 -8.12 3.23
CA LEU A 202 10.70 -8.27 4.25
C LEU A 202 12.04 -8.56 3.58
N VAL A 203 13.06 -7.80 3.97
CA VAL A 203 14.40 -7.92 3.39
C VAL A 203 15.44 -8.26 4.45
N ALA A 204 16.55 -8.82 3.99
CA ALA A 204 17.70 -9.10 4.82
C ALA A 204 18.26 -7.82 5.47
N SER A 205 18.42 -7.83 6.79
CA SER A 205 18.93 -6.66 7.55
C SER A 205 20.40 -6.38 7.33
N GLU A 206 21.17 -7.40 6.90
CA GLU A 206 22.63 -7.33 6.76
C GLU A 206 23.12 -8.32 5.69
N ASP A 207 24.38 -8.11 5.26
CA ASP A 207 25.09 -9.07 4.41
C ASP A 207 25.52 -10.29 5.20
N VAL A 208 25.37 -11.48 4.65
CA VAL A 208 25.84 -12.72 5.23
C VAL A 208 26.73 -13.45 4.24
N GLN A 209 27.97 -13.72 4.65
CA GLN A 209 28.92 -14.46 3.84
C GLN A 209 28.76 -15.97 4.05
N ARG A 210 28.94 -16.72 2.97
CA ARG A 210 28.94 -18.18 3.04
C ARG A 210 30.24 -18.70 3.68
N SER A 211 30.10 -19.66 4.57
CA SER A 211 31.22 -20.45 5.05
C SER A 211 31.57 -21.56 4.07
N ASP A 212 32.76 -21.48 3.46
CA ASP A 212 33.22 -22.52 2.54
C ASP A 212 33.42 -23.88 3.25
N LEU A 213 33.82 -23.85 4.52
CA LEU A 213 33.94 -25.08 5.31
C LEU A 213 32.62 -25.82 5.47
N LEU A 214 31.55 -25.08 5.86
CA LEU A 214 30.22 -25.68 6.01
C LEU A 214 29.65 -26.14 4.67
N TYR A 215 29.90 -25.38 3.61
CA TYR A 215 29.47 -25.74 2.26
C TYR A 215 30.09 -27.05 1.79
N TYR A 216 31.41 -27.22 1.92
CA TYR A 216 32.10 -28.48 1.56
C TYR A 216 31.73 -29.62 2.49
N TRP A 217 31.52 -29.35 3.78
CA TRP A 217 31.08 -30.37 4.74
C TRP A 217 29.69 -30.88 4.41
N GLU A 218 28.74 -30.03 4.08
CA GLU A 218 27.40 -30.44 3.68
C GLU A 218 27.42 -31.22 2.35
N GLY A 219 28.23 -30.79 1.39
CA GLY A 219 28.48 -31.54 0.16
C GLY A 219 29.07 -32.92 0.44
N ALA A 220 30.05 -33.02 1.31
CA ALA A 220 30.65 -34.31 1.71
C ALA A 220 29.61 -35.20 2.43
N LYS A 221 28.83 -34.66 3.34
CA LYS A 221 27.76 -35.40 4.03
C LYS A 221 26.74 -35.97 3.06
N ASN A 222 26.34 -35.16 2.06
CA ASN A 222 25.38 -35.57 1.04
C ASN A 222 25.94 -36.69 0.14
N ILE A 223 27.25 -36.67 -0.16
CA ILE A 223 27.93 -37.75 -0.90
C ILE A 223 28.00 -39.02 -0.04
N ILE A 224 28.43 -38.90 1.21
CA ILE A 224 28.59 -40.04 2.12
C ILE A 224 27.24 -40.70 2.42
N SER A 225 26.17 -39.95 2.54
CA SER A 225 24.82 -40.46 2.79
C SER A 225 24.09 -40.92 1.52
N SER A 226 24.68 -40.73 0.33
CA SER A 226 24.05 -41.14 -0.91
C SER A 226 23.95 -42.66 -1.05
N PRO A 227 22.82 -43.19 -1.56
CA PRO A 227 22.66 -44.66 -1.76
C PRO A 227 23.76 -45.27 -2.62
N TRP A 228 24.29 -44.52 -3.57
CA TRP A 228 25.39 -44.94 -4.44
C TRP A 228 26.69 -45.09 -3.66
N PHE A 229 27.04 -44.13 -2.80
CA PHE A 229 28.25 -44.19 -1.99
C PHE A 229 28.19 -45.38 -1.01
N LEU A 230 27.05 -45.54 -0.34
CA LEU A 230 26.81 -46.67 0.58
C LEU A 230 26.89 -48.02 -0.15
N GLY A 231 26.35 -48.08 -1.38
CA GLY A 231 26.46 -49.28 -2.23
C GLY A 231 27.90 -49.62 -2.62
N ILE A 232 28.69 -48.63 -2.99
CA ILE A 232 30.12 -48.80 -3.33
C ILE A 232 30.89 -49.24 -2.07
N CYS A 233 30.69 -48.61 -0.94
CA CYS A 233 31.34 -49.01 0.33
C CYS A 233 30.94 -50.43 0.72
N GLY A 234 29.67 -50.79 0.59
CA GLY A 234 29.19 -52.15 0.83
C GLY A 234 29.87 -53.19 -0.09
N LEU A 235 30.05 -52.87 -1.38
CA LEU A 235 30.76 -53.71 -2.34
C LEU A 235 32.22 -53.89 -1.94
N PHE A 236 32.93 -52.84 -1.54
CA PHE A 236 34.31 -52.91 -1.07
C PHE A 236 34.45 -53.77 0.18
N VAL A 237 33.55 -53.62 1.15
CA VAL A 237 33.52 -54.46 2.36
C VAL A 237 33.30 -55.92 1.99
N LEU A 238 32.40 -56.23 1.07
CA LEU A 238 32.12 -57.57 0.59
C LEU A 238 33.33 -58.18 -0.10
N LEU A 239 33.98 -57.45 -0.99
CA LEU A 239 35.21 -57.91 -1.67
C LEU A 239 36.34 -58.11 -0.67
N PHE A 240 36.50 -57.32 0.34
CA PHE A 240 37.48 -57.46 1.40
C PHE A 240 37.25 -58.75 2.23
N ILE A 241 36.00 -59.04 2.57
CA ILE A 241 35.62 -60.25 3.27
C ILE A 241 35.96 -61.52 2.40
N ILE A 242 35.62 -61.50 1.11
CA ILE A 242 35.95 -62.56 0.17
C ILE A 242 37.47 -62.77 0.09
N TYR A 243 38.22 -61.67 0.00
CA TYR A 243 39.70 -61.76 0.00
C TYR A 243 40.25 -62.44 1.27
N LEU A 244 39.75 -62.08 2.45
CA LEU A 244 40.15 -62.69 3.71
C LEU A 244 39.82 -64.15 3.75
N ILE A 245 38.70 -64.64 3.20
CA ILE A 245 38.30 -66.04 3.15
C ILE A 245 39.21 -66.84 2.19
N ILE A 246 39.66 -66.20 1.11
CA ILE A 246 40.52 -66.88 0.12
C ILE A 246 42.01 -66.91 0.57
N ALA A 247 42.42 -65.91 1.36
CA ALA A 247 43.79 -65.73 1.85
C ALA A 247 44.11 -66.59 3.12
N THR A 248 43.08 -67.14 3.77
CA THR A 248 43.15 -68.09 4.89
C THR A 248 43.02 -69.51 4.38
#